data_3a8f5881e708ec5454926e1fc3a8bd67
#
_entry.id   3a8f5881e708ec5454926e1fc3a8bd67
#
_cell.length_a   1.000
_cell.length_b   1.000
_cell.length_c   1.000
_cell.angle_alpha   90.00
_cell.angle_beta   90.00
_cell.angle_gamma   90.00
#
_symmetry.space_group_name_H-M   'P 1'
#
loop_
_entity.id
_entity.type
_entity.pdbx_description
1 polymer ?
#
loop_
_entity_poly.entity_id
_entity_poly.type
_entity_poly.pdbx_seq_one_letter_code
_entity_poly.pdbx_strand_id
1 'polypeptide(L)'
;MRYINELKSGDMISDIYLCKTKQTLKTKAGKSYYSMMLQDKTGTVDAKVWELTPGIEYFEPMDFIQADGEVIVFNNSPQLNIRRIRRAK
;
A
#
# COMPACT_ATOMS: atom_id res chain seq x y z
N MET A 1 0.27 12.83 -10.35
CA MET A 1 -0.32 11.68 -9.62
C MET A 1 -0.31 10.44 -10.51
N ARG A 2 0.14 9.31 -9.97
CA ARG A 2 0.14 8.04 -10.70
C ARG A 2 -1.15 7.28 -10.43
N TYR A 3 -1.87 6.93 -11.48
CA TYR A 3 -3.04 6.06 -11.35
C TYR A 3 -2.60 4.59 -11.28
N ILE A 4 -3.41 3.79 -10.60
CA ILE A 4 -3.09 2.37 -10.37
C ILE A 4 -2.86 1.63 -11.69
N ASN A 5 -3.64 1.91 -12.72
CA ASN A 5 -3.49 1.22 -14.01
C ASN A 5 -2.23 1.63 -14.78
N GLU A 6 -1.46 2.59 -14.27
CA GLU A 6 -0.22 3.04 -14.89
C GLU A 6 1.02 2.50 -14.18
N LEU A 7 0.85 1.77 -13.08
CA LEU A 7 1.97 1.32 -12.26
C LEU A 7 2.76 0.22 -12.97
N LYS A 8 4.08 0.33 -12.90
CA LYS A 8 5.00 -0.64 -13.50
C LYS A 8 6.04 -1.06 -12.48
N SER A 9 6.58 -2.25 -12.66
CA SER A 9 7.64 -2.76 -11.79
C SER A 9 8.79 -1.75 -11.70
N GLY A 10 9.22 -1.46 -10.47
CA GLY A 10 10.29 -0.53 -10.20
C GLY A 10 9.86 0.91 -10.01
N ASP A 11 8.59 1.23 -10.25
CA ASP A 11 8.10 2.59 -10.03
C ASP A 11 8.14 2.95 -8.55
N MET A 12 8.64 4.13 -8.25
CA MET A 12 8.55 4.72 -6.92
C MET A 12 7.34 5.65 -6.91
N ILE A 13 6.46 5.48 -5.92
CA ILE A 13 5.25 6.29 -5.85
C ILE A 13 5.16 7.03 -4.52
N SER A 14 4.44 8.15 -4.55
CA SER A 14 4.09 8.94 -3.38
C SER A 14 2.75 9.62 -3.70
N ASP A 15 1.67 8.87 -3.56
CA ASP A 15 0.36 9.32 -4.03
C ASP A 15 -0.74 8.94 -3.05
N ILE A 16 -1.92 9.52 -3.27
CA ILE A 16 -3.09 9.32 -2.41
C ILE A 16 -4.00 8.28 -3.04
N TYR A 17 -4.36 7.28 -2.25
CA TYR A 17 -5.27 6.21 -2.64
C TYR A 17 -6.29 5.95 -1.54
N LEU A 18 -7.42 5.35 -1.91
CA LEU A 18 -8.38 4.86 -0.93
C LEU A 18 -7.90 3.50 -0.42
N CYS A 19 -7.80 3.36 0.90
CA CYS A 19 -7.53 2.05 1.52
C CYS A 19 -8.85 1.29 1.61
N LYS A 20 -9.10 0.40 0.66
CA LYS A 20 -10.38 -0.31 0.61
C LYS A 20 -10.46 -1.38 1.70
N THR A 21 -9.38 -2.13 1.91
CA THR A 21 -9.29 -3.14 2.96
C THR A 21 -7.95 -3.06 3.67
N LYS A 22 -7.94 -3.47 4.93
CA LYS A 22 -6.73 -3.49 5.74
C LYS A 22 -6.78 -4.69 6.67
N GLN A 23 -5.76 -5.53 6.62
CA GLN A 23 -5.62 -6.67 7.51
C GLN A 23 -4.26 -6.65 8.16
N THR A 24 -4.21 -6.99 9.44
CA THR A 24 -2.95 -7.17 10.14
C THR A 24 -2.66 -8.67 10.20
N LEU A 25 -1.55 -9.06 9.60
CA LEU A 25 -1.13 -10.45 9.51
C LEU A 25 0.25 -10.60 10.13
N LYS A 26 0.70 -11.85 10.29
CA LYS A 26 2.02 -12.15 10.83
C LYS A 26 2.80 -13.04 9.87
N THR A 27 4.11 -12.77 9.77
CA THR A 27 5.02 -13.65 9.05
C THR A 27 5.29 -14.90 9.86
N LYS A 28 5.97 -15.88 9.26
CA LYS A 28 6.40 -17.09 9.97
C LYS A 28 7.30 -16.78 11.16
N ALA A 29 8.03 -15.68 11.10
CA ALA A 29 8.88 -15.23 12.19
C ALA A 29 8.13 -14.49 13.29
N GLY A 30 6.80 -14.36 13.16
CA GLY A 30 5.97 -13.67 14.14
C GLY A 30 5.92 -12.15 14.01
N LYS A 31 6.45 -11.61 12.92
CA LYS A 31 6.48 -10.17 12.69
C LYS A 31 5.17 -9.71 12.07
N SER A 32 4.54 -8.68 12.65
CA SER A 32 3.30 -8.14 12.12
C SER A 32 3.55 -7.29 10.89
N TYR A 33 2.62 -7.36 9.93
CA TYR A 33 2.63 -6.51 8.75
C TYR A 33 1.19 -6.24 8.32
N TYR A 34 1.00 -5.20 7.50
CA TYR A 34 -0.32 -4.91 6.95
C TYR A 34 -0.43 -5.45 5.52
N SER A 35 -1.59 -6.05 5.23
CA SER A 35 -1.99 -6.44 3.89
C SER A 35 -3.21 -5.61 3.52
N MET A 36 -3.14 -4.89 2.41
CA MET A 36 -4.16 -3.93 2.06
C MET A 36 -4.52 -4.03 0.58
N MET A 37 -5.71 -3.54 0.27
CA MET A 37 -6.13 -3.30 -1.10
C MET A 37 -6.33 -1.80 -1.26
N LEU A 38 -5.56 -1.17 -2.13
CA LEU A 38 -5.71 0.24 -2.43
C LEU A 38 -6.51 0.41 -3.72
N GLN A 39 -7.23 1.50 -3.81
CA GLN A 39 -8.13 1.76 -4.94
C GLN A 39 -8.03 3.21 -5.38
N ASP A 40 -8.10 3.43 -6.68
CA ASP A 40 -8.39 4.73 -7.26
C ASP A 40 -9.44 4.53 -8.36
N LYS A 41 -9.71 5.58 -9.15
CA LYS A 41 -10.74 5.50 -10.18
C LYS A 41 -10.39 4.55 -11.33
N THR A 42 -9.15 4.09 -11.43
CA THR A 42 -8.70 3.22 -12.53
C THR A 42 -8.64 1.75 -12.15
N GLY A 43 -8.68 1.42 -10.86
CA GLY A 43 -8.61 0.03 -10.42
C GLY A 43 -8.13 -0.14 -9.01
N THR A 44 -7.68 -1.35 -8.70
CA THR A 44 -7.17 -1.71 -7.38
C THR A 44 -5.76 -2.29 -7.48
N VAL A 45 -5.01 -2.21 -6.38
CA VAL A 45 -3.68 -2.82 -6.30
C VAL A 45 -3.48 -3.39 -4.91
N ASP A 46 -2.86 -4.57 -4.85
CA ASP A 46 -2.46 -5.18 -3.60
C ASP A 46 -1.27 -4.41 -3.02
N ALA A 47 -1.29 -4.18 -1.71
CA ALA A 47 -0.25 -3.42 -1.04
C ALA A 47 0.15 -4.07 0.27
N LYS A 48 1.43 -4.01 0.58
CA LYS A 48 1.97 -4.57 1.82
C LYS A 48 2.82 -3.52 2.52
N VAL A 49 2.69 -3.49 3.85
CA VAL A 49 3.56 -2.69 4.72
C VAL A 49 4.31 -3.69 5.58
N TRP A 50 5.54 -4.03 5.17
CA TRP A 50 6.33 -5.06 5.85
C TRP A 50 6.95 -4.57 7.14
N GLU A 51 7.18 -3.27 7.28
CA GLU A 51 7.82 -2.66 8.44
C GLU A 51 6.87 -1.65 9.07
N LEU A 52 6.34 -1.95 10.25
CA LEU A 52 5.45 -1.05 10.98
C LEU A 52 6.28 -0.06 11.81
N THR A 53 6.89 0.90 11.14
CA THR A 53 7.75 1.91 11.74
C THR A 53 6.92 3.14 12.14
N PRO A 54 7.51 4.10 12.88
CA PRO A 54 6.80 5.36 13.15
C PRO A 54 6.40 6.14 11.90
N GLY A 55 6.99 5.83 10.73
CA GLY A 55 6.57 6.42 9.46
C GLY A 55 5.23 5.92 8.96
N ILE A 56 4.64 4.91 9.61
CA ILE A 56 3.32 4.39 9.29
C ILE A 56 2.31 5.00 10.26
N GLU A 57 1.63 6.05 9.82
CA GLU A 57 0.61 6.72 10.61
C GLU A 57 -0.62 5.83 10.74
N TYR A 58 -1.36 5.97 11.84
CA TYR A 58 -2.58 5.18 12.02
C TYR A 58 -3.62 5.54 10.96
N PHE A 59 -4.27 4.53 10.41
CA PHE A 59 -5.35 4.69 9.44
C PHE A 59 -6.31 3.52 9.54
N GLU A 60 -7.50 3.68 8.99
CA GLU A 60 -8.53 2.64 9.00
C GLU A 60 -8.99 2.31 7.58
N PRO A 61 -9.63 1.13 7.38
CA PRO A 61 -10.28 0.86 6.10
C PRO A 61 -11.22 1.99 5.73
N MET A 62 -11.26 2.31 4.44
CA MET A 62 -12.04 3.40 3.85
C MET A 62 -11.46 4.79 4.08
N ASP A 63 -10.29 4.90 4.71
CA ASP A 63 -9.56 6.16 4.75
C ASP A 63 -8.79 6.38 3.46
N PHE A 64 -8.66 7.65 3.06
CA PHE A 64 -7.70 8.04 2.04
C PHE A 64 -6.34 8.19 2.70
N ILE A 65 -5.33 7.57 2.10
CA ILE A 65 -3.97 7.60 2.63
C ILE A 65 -3.00 8.07 1.56
N GLN A 66 -1.96 8.78 2.00
CA GLN A 66 -0.81 9.04 1.15
C GLN A 66 0.22 7.96 1.41
N ALA A 67 0.54 7.18 0.38
CA ALA A 67 1.43 6.04 0.49
C ALA A 67 2.69 6.29 -0.32
N ASP A 68 3.85 6.10 0.32
CA ASP A 68 5.15 6.17 -0.32
C ASP A 68 5.70 4.76 -0.42
N GLY A 69 6.05 4.33 -1.61
CA GLY A 69 6.55 2.97 -1.78
C GLY A 69 7.03 2.67 -3.17
N GLU A 70 7.27 1.39 -3.40
CA GLU A 70 7.80 0.89 -4.65
C GLU A 70 6.88 -0.19 -5.22
N VAL A 71 6.70 -0.18 -6.54
CA VAL A 71 5.91 -1.19 -7.23
C VAL A 71 6.82 -2.37 -7.57
N ILE A 72 6.39 -3.56 -7.16
CA ILE A 72 7.04 -4.81 -7.58
C ILE A 72 6.01 -5.66 -8.32
N VAL A 73 6.47 -6.69 -9.01
CA VAL A 73 5.59 -7.67 -9.65
C VAL A 73 5.74 -8.99 -8.90
N PHE A 74 4.62 -9.50 -8.41
CA PHE A 74 4.57 -10.78 -7.71
C PHE A 74 3.47 -11.62 -8.34
N ASN A 75 3.79 -12.83 -8.80
CA ASN A 75 2.85 -13.72 -9.50
C ASN A 75 2.16 -13.01 -10.67
N ASN A 76 2.94 -12.27 -11.46
CA ASN A 76 2.47 -11.54 -12.64
C ASN A 76 1.47 -10.43 -12.33
N SER A 77 1.38 -10.00 -11.07
CA SER A 77 0.51 -8.90 -10.65
C SER A 77 1.30 -7.82 -9.97
N PRO A 78 0.96 -6.55 -10.18
CA PRO A 78 1.64 -5.47 -9.45
C PRO A 78 1.29 -5.55 -7.97
N GLN A 79 2.27 -5.29 -7.13
CA GLN A 79 2.13 -5.20 -5.70
C GLN A 79 2.91 -3.99 -5.24
N LEU A 80 2.33 -3.25 -4.30
CA LEU A 80 2.95 -2.05 -3.77
C LEU A 80 3.58 -2.35 -2.43
N ASN A 81 4.90 -2.17 -2.33
CA ASN A 81 5.62 -2.27 -1.05
C ASN A 81 5.72 -0.88 -0.47
N ILE A 82 4.96 -0.63 0.58
CA ILE A 82 4.81 0.69 1.19
C ILE A 82 5.78 0.85 2.35
N ARG A 83 6.44 2.01 2.42
CA ARG A 83 7.39 2.34 3.47
C ARG A 83 6.87 3.42 4.41
N ARG A 84 6.00 4.30 3.93
CA ARG A 84 5.44 5.39 4.74
C ARG A 84 3.99 5.58 4.38
N ILE A 85 3.18 5.88 5.40
CA ILE A 85 1.76 6.17 5.22
C ILE A 85 1.40 7.37 6.07
N ARG A 86 0.62 8.29 5.47
CA ARG A 86 -0.03 9.39 6.19
C ARG A 86 -1.48 9.42 5.80
N ARG A 87 -2.35 9.75 6.75
CA ARG A 87 -3.76 9.94 6.44
C ARG A 87 -3.90 11.21 5.59
N ALA A 88 -4.60 11.08 4.49
CA ALA A 88 -4.93 12.24 3.66
C ALA A 88 -6.20 12.90 4.22
N LYS A 89 -6.21 14.21 4.21
CA LYS A 89 -7.36 14.96 4.71
C LYS A 89 -8.26 15.39 3.57
#